data_362371fcd327603f72318614875f0648
#
_entry.id   362371fcd327603f72318614875f0648
#
_cell.length_a   1.000
_cell.length_b   1.000
_cell.length_c   1.000
_cell.angle_alpha   90.00
_cell.angle_beta   90.00
_cell.angle_gamma   90.00
#
_symmetry.space_group_name_H-M   'P 1'
#
loop_
_entity.id
_entity.type
_entity.pdbx_description
1 polymer ?
#
loop_
_entity_poly.entity_id
_entity_poly.type
_entity_poly.pdbx_seq_one_letter_code
_entity_poly.pdbx_strand_id
1 'polypeptide(L)'
;METKPSARKNYLDWLRVLGILFVFIYHTTRLYNVEDWAVKNNIWYPSVEVWNGFATSFMMPLMFVISGASLFYATGRGGFSKFLKGKTLRLLVPLFVADLTHISLQSYLWDKTHGLFSGSYFQFLPQYYYLGSINWLGAHLWYLLFLFLFSIILYPLMRWLKGSGSGFLTKLNSVISKTGVLYTLTFPFLLLYLIIPSDSPLLSDNGGWPYIMYLWFLLLGFLIVSDEQLQDKIRRLRWASLAVGLTMVVGFLVVFSQIANPDEITPLLILAGVMRIFGGWACVLAFFGLGMQYLTARTVYLGYANEAVLPFYILHQTVILAIGYFVLQWSISDVLEWTVVVVISFAIIMVLYEFMVRRFNVMRVLFGMKPLRKLRSAQVSEPALAR
;
A
#
# COMPACT_ATOMS: atom_id res chain seq x y z
N MET A 1 -36.61 -4.23 7.84
CA MET A 1 -35.89 -3.39 6.86
C MET A 1 -34.77 -4.21 6.26
N GLU A 2 -34.97 -4.73 5.07
CA GLU A 2 -33.91 -5.39 4.31
C GLU A 2 -32.85 -4.35 3.93
N THR A 3 -31.67 -4.45 4.50
CA THR A 3 -30.54 -3.62 4.11
C THR A 3 -30.16 -4.00 2.68
N LYS A 4 -30.48 -3.15 1.70
CA LYS A 4 -29.93 -3.26 0.34
C LYS A 4 -28.42 -3.50 0.44
N PRO A 5 -27.87 -4.48 -0.32
CA PRO A 5 -26.43 -4.69 -0.33
C PRO A 5 -25.76 -3.36 -0.70
N SER A 6 -24.88 -2.86 0.18
CA SER A 6 -24.11 -1.64 -0.04
C SER A 6 -23.47 -1.72 -1.43
N ALA A 7 -23.85 -0.82 -2.32
CA ALA A 7 -23.29 -0.76 -3.67
C ALA A 7 -21.77 -0.70 -3.58
N ARG A 8 -21.08 -1.59 -4.32
CA ARG A 8 -19.62 -1.63 -4.37
C ARG A 8 -19.11 -0.27 -4.83
N LYS A 9 -18.27 0.36 -4.04
CA LYS A 9 -17.69 1.67 -4.37
C LYS A 9 -16.53 1.46 -5.35
N ASN A 10 -16.80 1.50 -6.66
CA ASN A 10 -15.82 1.23 -7.72
C ASN A 10 -14.58 2.14 -7.63
N TYR A 11 -14.73 3.38 -7.15
CA TYR A 11 -13.61 4.30 -7.00
C TYR A 11 -12.53 3.78 -6.05
N LEU A 12 -12.89 3.02 -4.99
CA LEU A 12 -11.90 2.40 -4.10
C LEU A 12 -11.10 1.28 -4.80
N ASP A 13 -11.76 0.52 -5.68
CA ASP A 13 -11.09 -0.49 -6.48
C ASP A 13 -10.13 0.16 -7.49
N TRP A 14 -10.55 1.25 -8.17
CA TRP A 14 -9.69 2.03 -9.06
C TRP A 14 -8.50 2.64 -8.34
N LEU A 15 -8.73 3.32 -7.21
CA LEU A 15 -7.65 3.92 -6.43
C LEU A 15 -6.63 2.89 -5.96
N ARG A 16 -7.09 1.67 -5.60
CA ARG A 16 -6.21 0.57 -5.22
C ARG A 16 -5.35 0.10 -6.39
N VAL A 17 -5.94 -0.09 -7.57
CA VAL A 17 -5.21 -0.48 -8.78
C VAL A 17 -4.18 0.57 -9.17
N LEU A 18 -4.58 1.84 -9.24
CA LEU A 18 -3.68 2.95 -9.58
C LEU A 18 -2.59 3.13 -8.52
N GLY A 19 -2.93 2.97 -7.23
CA GLY A 19 -1.97 3.04 -6.12
C GLY A 19 -0.89 1.96 -6.22
N ILE A 20 -1.24 0.73 -6.56
CA ILE A 20 -0.26 -0.35 -6.73
C ILE A 20 0.60 -0.15 -7.98
N LEU A 21 0.05 0.35 -9.07
CA LEU A 21 0.85 0.72 -10.25
C LEU A 21 1.82 1.86 -9.93
N PHE A 22 1.39 2.82 -9.12
CA PHE A 22 2.27 3.91 -8.65
C PHE A 22 3.41 3.37 -7.76
N VAL A 23 3.10 2.45 -6.83
CA VAL A 23 4.11 1.74 -6.01
C VAL A 23 5.10 0.97 -6.88
N PHE A 24 4.62 0.31 -7.94
CA PHE A 24 5.47 -0.40 -8.89
C PHE A 24 6.46 0.56 -9.58
N ILE A 25 5.98 1.67 -10.14
CA ILE A 25 6.84 2.68 -10.76
C ILE A 25 7.86 3.25 -9.74
N TYR A 26 7.41 3.58 -8.53
CA TYR A 26 8.32 4.01 -7.45
C TYR A 26 9.46 3.01 -7.22
N HIS A 27 9.17 1.71 -7.14
CA HIS A 27 10.21 0.70 -6.92
C HIS A 27 11.15 0.55 -8.12
N THR A 28 10.69 0.78 -9.35
CA THR A 28 11.60 0.76 -10.52
C THR A 28 12.59 1.93 -10.51
N THR A 29 12.19 3.09 -9.97
CA THR A 29 13.10 4.24 -9.83
C THR A 29 14.13 4.08 -8.72
N ARG A 30 13.90 3.17 -7.76
CA ARG A 30 14.86 2.83 -6.71
C ARG A 30 16.21 2.29 -7.25
N LEU A 31 16.23 1.79 -8.45
CA LEU A 31 17.48 1.36 -9.12
C LEU A 31 18.45 2.52 -9.37
N TYR A 32 17.97 3.78 -9.37
CA TYR A 32 18.71 4.99 -9.76
C TYR A 32 18.74 6.10 -8.70
N ASN A 33 18.31 5.78 -7.46
CA ASN A 33 18.35 6.74 -6.35
C ASN A 33 19.64 6.58 -5.49
N VAL A 34 19.87 7.49 -4.55
CA VAL A 34 21.04 7.47 -3.67
C VAL A 34 20.98 6.39 -2.60
N GLU A 35 19.76 6.07 -2.10
CA GLU A 35 19.60 5.11 -1.03
C GLU A 35 20.03 3.69 -1.46
N ASP A 36 20.66 2.98 -0.56
CA ASP A 36 21.12 1.62 -0.82
C ASP A 36 19.96 0.63 -1.08
N TRP A 37 20.20 -0.30 -1.99
CA TRP A 37 19.23 -1.32 -2.37
C TRP A 37 19.90 -2.57 -2.94
N ALA A 38 19.19 -3.70 -2.99
CA ALA A 38 19.72 -4.99 -3.41
C ALA A 38 20.28 -5.03 -4.84
N VAL A 39 19.81 -4.18 -5.72
CA VAL A 39 20.36 -3.99 -7.09
C VAL A 39 20.26 -2.52 -7.41
N LYS A 40 21.34 -1.94 -7.91
CA LYS A 40 21.42 -0.52 -8.24
C LYS A 40 22.26 -0.28 -9.50
N ASN A 41 21.91 0.81 -10.21
CA ASN A 41 22.82 1.40 -11.19
C ASN A 41 23.99 2.11 -10.49
N ASN A 42 25.12 2.20 -11.15
CA ASN A 42 26.29 2.96 -10.66
C ASN A 42 26.07 4.49 -10.68
N ILE A 43 25.07 4.94 -11.42
CA ILE A 43 24.71 6.35 -11.55
C ILE A 43 23.37 6.57 -10.83
N TRP A 44 23.31 7.61 -10.00
CA TRP A 44 22.07 8.11 -9.39
C TRP A 44 21.70 9.48 -9.95
N TYR A 45 20.40 9.80 -9.94
CA TYR A 45 19.88 11.02 -10.54
C TYR A 45 19.16 11.87 -9.50
N PRO A 46 19.52 13.17 -9.34
CA PRO A 46 18.79 14.08 -8.43
C PRO A 46 17.29 14.18 -8.73
N SER A 47 16.90 14.08 -10.00
CA SER A 47 15.49 14.05 -10.40
C SER A 47 14.73 12.83 -9.83
N VAL A 48 15.41 11.69 -9.66
CA VAL A 48 14.84 10.50 -9.03
C VAL A 48 14.65 10.71 -7.54
N GLU A 49 15.55 11.43 -6.86
CA GLU A 49 15.37 11.80 -5.45
C GLU A 49 14.15 12.71 -5.25
N VAL A 50 14.00 13.72 -6.11
CA VAL A 50 12.81 14.60 -6.12
C VAL A 50 11.54 13.78 -6.34
N TRP A 51 11.54 12.87 -7.31
CA TRP A 51 10.43 11.97 -7.55
C TRP A 51 10.11 11.07 -6.35
N ASN A 52 11.13 10.46 -5.74
CA ASN A 52 10.95 9.57 -4.59
C ASN A 52 10.43 10.35 -3.37
N GLY A 53 10.96 11.54 -3.09
CA GLY A 53 10.45 12.42 -2.05
C GLY A 53 9.00 12.85 -2.28
N PHE A 54 8.64 13.16 -3.54
CA PHE A 54 7.26 13.42 -3.92
C PHE A 54 6.36 12.22 -3.69
N ALA A 55 6.75 11.05 -4.20
CA ALA A 55 5.98 9.81 -4.10
C ALA A 55 5.74 9.39 -2.64
N THR A 56 6.79 9.36 -1.83
CA THR A 56 6.71 8.95 -0.41
C THR A 56 5.90 9.90 0.46
N SER A 57 5.66 11.13 0.02
CA SER A 57 4.85 12.09 0.76
C SER A 57 3.38 11.65 0.92
N PHE A 58 2.80 10.87 -0.02
CA PHE A 58 1.39 10.48 0.05
C PHE A 58 1.09 9.04 -0.35
N MET A 59 2.01 8.33 -1.00
CA MET A 59 1.76 7.00 -1.58
C MET A 59 1.29 5.99 -0.53
N MET A 60 2.07 5.77 0.51
CA MET A 60 1.70 4.82 1.56
C MET A 60 0.56 5.31 2.45
N PRO A 61 0.45 6.58 2.86
CA PRO A 61 -0.75 7.14 3.45
C PRO A 61 -2.02 6.83 2.65
N LEU A 62 -2.00 7.05 1.33
CA LEU A 62 -3.13 6.75 0.45
C LEU A 62 -3.52 5.26 0.50
N MET A 63 -2.54 4.35 0.45
CA MET A 63 -2.80 2.91 0.51
C MET A 63 -3.43 2.48 1.83
N PHE A 64 -3.00 3.05 2.97
CA PHE A 64 -3.61 2.78 4.27
C PHE A 64 -5.02 3.38 4.38
N VAL A 65 -5.25 4.58 3.87
CA VAL A 65 -6.61 5.18 3.83
C VAL A 65 -7.56 4.35 2.97
N ILE A 66 -7.16 3.88 1.78
CA ILE A 66 -7.96 2.98 0.93
C ILE A 66 -8.28 1.67 1.69
N SER A 67 -7.30 1.16 2.45
CA SER A 67 -7.48 -0.07 3.23
C SER A 67 -8.42 0.13 4.41
N GLY A 68 -8.35 1.27 5.10
CA GLY A 68 -9.27 1.67 6.15
C GLY A 68 -10.71 1.81 5.65
N ALA A 69 -10.87 2.46 4.49
CA ALA A 69 -12.16 2.53 3.79
C ALA A 69 -12.73 1.13 3.50
N SER A 70 -11.88 0.19 3.10
CA SER A 70 -12.28 -1.20 2.86
C SER A 70 -12.66 -1.95 4.15
N LEU A 71 -12.01 -1.63 5.28
CA LEU A 71 -12.32 -2.19 6.59
C LEU A 71 -13.72 -1.79 7.07
N PHE A 72 -14.17 -0.58 6.77
CA PHE A 72 -15.53 -0.16 7.09
C PHE A 72 -16.55 -1.15 6.54
N TYR A 73 -16.41 -1.61 5.29
CA TYR A 73 -17.32 -2.58 4.69
C TYR A 73 -17.10 -4.03 5.16
N ALA A 74 -15.90 -4.35 5.64
CA ALA A 74 -15.57 -5.68 6.15
C ALA A 74 -16.00 -5.89 7.61
N THR A 75 -15.90 -4.83 8.43
CA THR A 75 -16.25 -4.86 9.84
C THR A 75 -17.79 -4.93 10.00
N GLY A 76 -18.26 -5.86 10.80
CA GLY A 76 -19.70 -6.08 11.01
C GLY A 76 -20.28 -7.28 10.27
N ARG A 77 -19.53 -7.90 9.35
CA ARG A 77 -19.94 -9.12 8.65
C ARG A 77 -19.46 -10.37 9.40
N GLY A 78 -20.12 -10.74 10.46
CA GLY A 78 -19.76 -11.88 11.32
C GLY A 78 -18.94 -11.47 12.54
N GLY A 79 -18.53 -12.47 13.36
CA GLY A 79 -17.75 -12.26 14.59
C GLY A 79 -16.26 -12.05 14.33
N PHE A 80 -15.53 -11.76 15.41
CA PHE A 80 -14.08 -11.54 15.40
C PHE A 80 -13.30 -12.70 14.78
N SER A 81 -13.64 -13.94 15.12
CA SER A 81 -12.97 -15.14 14.60
C SER A 81 -13.03 -15.24 13.06
N LYS A 82 -14.20 -14.93 12.47
CA LYS A 82 -14.35 -14.91 11.00
C LYS A 82 -13.53 -13.77 10.37
N PHE A 83 -13.50 -12.60 11.01
CA PHE A 83 -12.69 -11.47 10.59
C PHE A 83 -11.20 -11.81 10.65
N LEU A 84 -10.73 -12.33 11.79
CA LEU A 84 -9.34 -12.74 12.00
C LEU A 84 -8.91 -13.78 10.96
N LYS A 85 -9.66 -14.88 10.83
CA LYS A 85 -9.38 -15.92 9.81
C LYS A 85 -9.27 -15.33 8.40
N GLY A 86 -10.20 -14.43 8.04
CA GLY A 86 -10.19 -13.79 6.73
C GLY A 86 -8.96 -12.90 6.51
N LYS A 87 -8.51 -12.19 7.54
CA LYS A 87 -7.30 -11.35 7.50
C LYS A 87 -6.02 -12.19 7.46
N THR A 88 -5.94 -13.24 8.28
CA THR A 88 -4.80 -14.19 8.28
C THR A 88 -4.60 -14.78 6.89
N LEU A 89 -5.64 -15.35 6.29
CA LEU A 89 -5.56 -15.98 4.97
C LEU A 89 -5.21 -14.98 3.85
N ARG A 90 -5.60 -13.72 3.99
CA ARG A 90 -5.39 -12.72 2.95
C ARG A 90 -4.08 -11.95 3.08
N LEU A 91 -3.53 -11.80 4.28
CA LEU A 91 -2.37 -10.94 4.55
C LEU A 91 -1.18 -11.73 5.09
N LEU A 92 -1.36 -12.56 6.12
CA LEU A 92 -0.24 -13.29 6.72
C LEU A 92 0.19 -14.50 5.90
N VAL A 93 -0.75 -15.29 5.38
CA VAL A 93 -0.38 -16.46 4.57
C VAL A 93 0.48 -16.05 3.38
N PRO A 94 0.09 -15.06 2.53
CA PRO A 94 0.94 -14.65 1.43
C PRO A 94 2.26 -14.00 1.89
N LEU A 95 2.30 -13.30 3.02
CA LEU A 95 3.52 -12.77 3.58
C LEU A 95 4.53 -13.89 3.88
N PHE A 96 4.14 -14.89 4.68
CA PHE A 96 5.02 -16.01 5.02
C PHE A 96 5.41 -16.86 3.80
N VAL A 97 4.48 -17.06 2.86
CA VAL A 97 4.79 -17.78 1.62
C VAL A 97 5.84 -17.02 0.80
N ALA A 98 5.72 -15.71 0.71
CA ALA A 98 6.69 -14.87 0.00
C ALA A 98 8.07 -14.92 0.66
N ASP A 99 8.15 -14.81 2.01
CA ASP A 99 9.39 -14.91 2.76
C ASP A 99 10.07 -16.27 2.56
N LEU A 100 9.30 -17.34 2.56
CA LEU A 100 9.81 -18.69 2.37
C LEU A 100 10.09 -19.04 0.89
N THR A 101 9.78 -18.18 -0.06
CA THR A 101 9.97 -18.46 -1.48
C THR A 101 10.80 -17.40 -2.18
N HIS A 102 10.19 -16.34 -2.68
CA HIS A 102 10.84 -15.41 -3.59
C HIS A 102 11.54 -14.22 -2.91
N ILE A 103 11.28 -13.91 -1.63
CA ILE A 103 12.03 -12.87 -0.90
C ILE A 103 13.46 -13.33 -0.63
N SER A 104 13.70 -14.63 -0.50
CA SER A 104 15.07 -15.18 -0.44
C SER A 104 15.93 -14.76 -1.63
N LEU A 105 15.34 -14.57 -2.82
CA LEU A 105 16.05 -14.05 -3.99
C LEU A 105 16.47 -12.59 -3.82
N GLN A 106 15.65 -11.76 -3.16
CA GLN A 106 16.02 -10.36 -2.86
C GLN A 106 17.23 -10.31 -1.91
N SER A 107 17.23 -11.15 -0.86
CA SER A 107 18.34 -11.27 0.08
C SER A 107 19.61 -11.80 -0.60
N TYR A 108 19.46 -12.80 -1.47
CA TYR A 108 20.58 -13.29 -2.27
C TYR A 108 21.18 -12.22 -3.17
N LEU A 109 20.34 -11.45 -3.86
CA LEU A 109 20.81 -10.36 -4.73
C LEU A 109 21.49 -9.27 -3.91
N TRP A 110 20.96 -8.94 -2.72
CA TRP A 110 21.64 -8.03 -1.79
C TRP A 110 23.04 -8.52 -1.46
N ASP A 111 23.19 -9.74 -0.92
CA ASP A 111 24.48 -10.27 -0.52
C ASP A 111 25.45 -10.40 -1.70
N LYS A 112 24.93 -10.76 -2.87
CA LYS A 112 25.73 -10.91 -4.10
C LYS A 112 26.27 -9.58 -4.62
N THR A 113 25.46 -8.56 -4.67
CA THR A 113 25.85 -7.23 -5.20
C THR A 113 26.74 -6.46 -4.24
N HIS A 114 26.63 -6.74 -2.93
CA HIS A 114 27.50 -6.14 -1.89
C HIS A 114 28.77 -6.95 -1.60
N GLY A 115 29.02 -8.03 -2.35
CA GLY A 115 30.20 -8.86 -2.15
C GLY A 115 30.21 -9.71 -0.89
N LEU A 116 29.06 -9.85 -0.21
CA LEU A 116 28.91 -10.64 1.02
C LEU A 116 28.78 -12.14 0.73
N PHE A 117 28.36 -12.50 -0.49
CA PHE A 117 28.22 -13.89 -0.93
C PHE A 117 28.57 -14.05 -2.41
N SER A 118 29.48 -14.99 -2.73
CA SER A 118 29.95 -15.23 -4.11
C SER A 118 29.34 -16.45 -4.80
N GLY A 119 28.63 -17.31 -4.05
CA GLY A 119 28.04 -18.55 -4.54
C GLY A 119 26.81 -18.35 -5.43
N SER A 120 26.22 -19.46 -5.86
CA SER A 120 24.94 -19.49 -6.57
C SER A 120 23.76 -19.30 -5.62
N TYR A 121 22.58 -18.94 -6.16
CA TYR A 121 21.35 -18.83 -5.39
C TYR A 121 21.01 -20.11 -4.59
N PHE A 122 21.20 -21.28 -5.18
CA PHE A 122 20.92 -22.55 -4.49
C PHE A 122 21.87 -22.83 -3.33
N GLN A 123 23.10 -22.35 -3.42
CA GLN A 123 24.08 -22.40 -2.31
C GLN A 123 23.77 -21.40 -1.20
N PHE A 124 23.05 -20.31 -1.52
CA PHE A 124 22.61 -19.31 -0.54
C PHE A 124 21.41 -19.77 0.27
N LEU A 125 20.51 -20.57 -0.28
CA LEU A 125 19.24 -20.95 0.38
C LEU A 125 19.42 -21.57 1.78
N PRO A 126 20.38 -22.49 2.06
CA PRO A 126 20.57 -22.98 3.43
C PRO A 126 20.89 -21.87 4.44
N GLN A 127 21.72 -20.91 4.05
CA GLN A 127 22.06 -19.75 4.88
C GLN A 127 20.82 -18.86 5.13
N TYR A 128 20.02 -18.61 4.11
CA TYR A 128 18.79 -17.82 4.22
C TYR A 128 17.79 -18.42 5.19
N TYR A 129 17.60 -19.75 5.16
CA TYR A 129 16.63 -20.42 6.05
C TYR A 129 17.13 -20.61 7.49
N TYR A 130 18.38 -20.28 7.78
CA TYR A 130 18.80 -20.13 9.14
C TYR A 130 18.01 -19.00 9.81
N LEU A 131 17.44 -19.24 11.01
CA LEU A 131 16.44 -18.37 11.65
C LEU A 131 16.85 -16.88 11.77
N GLY A 132 18.15 -16.58 11.82
CA GLY A 132 18.65 -15.21 11.89
C GLY A 132 18.64 -14.43 10.57
N SER A 133 18.45 -15.10 9.43
CA SER A 133 18.57 -14.50 8.10
C SER A 133 17.22 -14.26 7.41
N ILE A 134 16.12 -14.82 7.91
CA ILE A 134 14.79 -14.60 7.36
C ILE A 134 14.34 -13.18 7.70
N ASN A 135 13.91 -12.44 6.67
CA ASN A 135 13.35 -11.10 6.85
C ASN A 135 11.88 -11.15 7.32
N TRP A 136 11.65 -11.32 8.61
CA TRP A 136 10.32 -11.45 9.21
C TRP A 136 9.37 -10.27 8.96
N LEU A 137 9.89 -9.11 8.56
CA LEU A 137 9.07 -7.97 8.13
C LEU A 137 8.62 -8.09 6.67
N GLY A 138 9.12 -9.10 5.92
CA GLY A 138 8.71 -9.37 4.56
C GLY A 138 9.26 -8.39 3.54
N ALA A 139 10.42 -7.78 3.79
CA ALA A 139 11.01 -6.77 2.93
C ALA A 139 9.97 -5.71 2.52
N HIS A 140 9.62 -5.58 1.23
CA HIS A 140 8.59 -4.66 0.75
C HIS A 140 7.16 -5.02 1.19
N LEU A 141 6.93 -6.24 1.69
CA LEU A 141 5.60 -6.70 2.15
C LEU A 141 5.26 -6.27 3.59
N TRP A 142 6.13 -5.46 4.24
CA TRP A 142 5.86 -4.90 5.57
C TRP A 142 4.44 -4.29 5.70
N TYR A 143 3.92 -3.73 4.60
CA TYR A 143 2.56 -3.20 4.55
C TYR A 143 1.50 -4.27 4.86
N LEU A 144 1.66 -5.52 4.43
CA LEU A 144 0.71 -6.61 4.74
C LEU A 144 0.70 -6.93 6.23
N LEU A 145 1.90 -6.97 6.86
CA LEU A 145 2.04 -7.21 8.28
C LEU A 145 1.36 -6.09 9.09
N PHE A 146 1.71 -4.84 8.82
CA PHE A 146 1.12 -3.71 9.56
C PHE A 146 -0.38 -3.55 9.28
N LEU A 147 -0.82 -3.79 8.04
CA LEU A 147 -2.25 -3.80 7.74
C LEU A 147 -2.99 -4.90 8.50
N PHE A 148 -2.38 -6.06 8.70
CA PHE A 148 -2.94 -7.12 9.54
C PHE A 148 -3.00 -6.65 10.99
N LEU A 149 -1.89 -6.27 11.60
CA LEU A 149 -1.80 -5.85 12.99
C LEU A 149 -2.76 -4.70 13.30
N PHE A 150 -2.74 -3.65 12.50
CA PHE A 150 -3.61 -2.49 12.69
C PHE A 150 -5.09 -2.81 12.49
N SER A 151 -5.42 -3.73 11.57
CA SER A 151 -6.80 -4.19 11.42
C SER A 151 -7.31 -4.88 12.66
N ILE A 152 -6.46 -5.65 13.37
CA ILE A 152 -6.81 -6.34 14.61
C ILE A 152 -6.90 -5.35 15.78
N ILE A 153 -5.91 -4.46 15.92
CA ILE A 153 -5.89 -3.43 16.96
C ILE A 153 -7.13 -2.53 16.89
N LEU A 154 -7.49 -2.09 15.68
CA LEU A 154 -8.63 -1.19 15.47
C LEU A 154 -9.98 -1.91 15.41
N TYR A 155 -10.02 -3.25 15.32
CA TYR A 155 -11.29 -3.99 15.19
C TYR A 155 -12.31 -3.68 16.30
N PRO A 156 -11.94 -3.70 17.62
CA PRO A 156 -12.88 -3.38 18.68
C PRO A 156 -13.47 -1.96 18.55
N LEU A 157 -12.61 -0.96 18.27
CA LEU A 157 -13.01 0.42 18.06
C LEU A 157 -13.95 0.55 16.86
N MET A 158 -13.58 -0.01 15.73
CA MET A 158 -14.41 0.02 14.51
C MET A 158 -15.77 -0.69 14.71
N ARG A 159 -15.76 -1.78 15.45
CA ARG A 159 -17.00 -2.52 15.78
C ARG A 159 -17.91 -1.71 16.69
N TRP A 160 -17.34 -1.07 17.71
CA TRP A 160 -18.07 -0.18 18.61
C TRP A 160 -18.64 1.02 17.87
N LEU A 161 -17.84 1.71 17.04
CA LEU A 161 -18.29 2.86 16.23
C LEU A 161 -19.46 2.50 15.30
N LYS A 162 -19.51 1.28 14.75
CA LYS A 162 -20.64 0.82 13.91
C LYS A 162 -21.84 0.28 14.69
N GLY A 163 -21.71 0.10 15.98
CA GLY A 163 -22.75 -0.40 16.88
C GLY A 163 -23.19 0.66 17.87
N SER A 164 -22.95 0.42 19.16
CA SER A 164 -23.36 1.31 20.26
C SER A 164 -22.72 2.70 20.23
N GLY A 165 -21.56 2.85 19.57
CA GLY A 165 -20.87 4.13 19.38
C GLY A 165 -21.31 4.93 18.14
N SER A 166 -22.35 4.50 17.43
CA SER A 166 -22.79 5.18 16.19
C SER A 166 -23.17 6.65 16.39
N GLY A 167 -23.77 7.00 17.52
CA GLY A 167 -24.06 8.41 17.87
C GLY A 167 -22.79 9.25 18.07
N PHE A 168 -21.74 8.67 18.67
CA PHE A 168 -20.44 9.32 18.76
C PHE A 168 -19.81 9.49 17.38
N LEU A 169 -19.86 8.47 16.52
CA LEU A 169 -19.36 8.52 15.15
C LEU A 169 -20.01 9.65 14.35
N THR A 170 -21.32 9.81 14.45
CA THR A 170 -22.06 10.90 13.80
C THR A 170 -21.59 12.28 14.28
N LYS A 171 -21.44 12.47 15.59
CA LYS A 171 -20.91 13.74 16.16
C LYS A 171 -19.47 13.99 15.69
N LEU A 172 -18.61 12.98 15.72
CA LEU A 172 -17.24 13.07 15.26
C LEU A 172 -17.18 13.47 13.78
N ASN A 173 -17.95 12.84 12.92
CA ASN A 173 -18.02 13.16 11.49
C ASN A 173 -18.53 14.58 11.24
N SER A 174 -19.48 15.08 12.02
CA SER A 174 -19.94 16.47 11.91
C SER A 174 -18.85 17.50 12.25
N VAL A 175 -17.94 17.16 13.17
CA VAL A 175 -16.78 17.99 13.50
C VAL A 175 -15.71 17.90 12.39
N ILE A 176 -15.41 16.68 11.95
CA ILE A 176 -14.42 16.42 10.88
C ILE A 176 -14.82 17.08 9.56
N SER A 177 -16.13 17.13 9.27
CA SER A 177 -16.61 17.77 8.04
C SER A 177 -16.45 19.29 8.02
N LYS A 178 -16.06 19.96 9.11
CA LYS A 178 -15.61 21.35 9.05
C LYS A 178 -14.28 21.45 8.29
N THR A 179 -14.19 22.35 7.30
CA THR A 179 -13.05 22.39 6.36
C THR A 179 -11.70 22.52 7.08
N GLY A 180 -11.59 23.40 8.08
CA GLY A 180 -10.36 23.55 8.86
C GLY A 180 -9.96 22.26 9.57
N VAL A 181 -10.91 21.59 10.25
CA VAL A 181 -10.67 20.34 10.97
C VAL A 181 -10.23 19.22 10.02
N LEU A 182 -10.86 19.12 8.84
CA LEU A 182 -10.53 18.09 7.86
C LEU A 182 -9.03 18.10 7.47
N TYR A 183 -8.46 19.28 7.27
CA TYR A 183 -7.04 19.42 6.93
C TYR A 183 -6.11 19.24 8.13
N THR A 184 -6.56 19.54 9.35
CA THR A 184 -5.74 19.40 10.56
C THR A 184 -5.79 18.03 11.21
N LEU A 185 -6.46 17.03 10.60
CA LEU A 185 -6.53 15.67 11.12
C LEU A 185 -5.16 14.98 11.25
N THR A 186 -4.15 15.49 10.58
CA THR A 186 -2.77 15.01 10.70
C THR A 186 -1.93 15.80 11.69
N PHE A 187 -2.47 16.86 12.31
CA PHE A 187 -1.77 17.64 13.34
C PHE A 187 -1.24 16.79 14.51
N PRO A 188 -1.92 15.71 14.98
CA PRO A 188 -1.36 14.84 16.01
C PRO A 188 0.01 14.25 15.63
N PHE A 189 0.33 14.08 14.35
CA PHE A 189 1.64 13.58 13.91
C PHE A 189 2.76 14.57 14.20
N LEU A 190 2.50 15.86 14.02
CA LEU A 190 3.47 16.90 14.34
C LEU A 190 3.80 16.89 15.84
N LEU A 191 2.77 16.68 16.68
CA LEU A 191 2.98 16.54 18.12
C LEU A 191 3.79 15.30 18.48
N LEU A 192 3.60 14.18 17.79
CA LEU A 192 4.39 12.96 18.01
C LEU A 192 5.88 13.20 17.75
N TYR A 193 6.24 13.89 16.67
CA TYR A 193 7.64 14.25 16.38
C TYR A 193 8.26 15.18 17.42
N LEU A 194 7.44 16.01 18.09
CA LEU A 194 7.93 16.92 19.13
C LEU A 194 8.07 16.29 20.51
N ILE A 195 7.32 15.21 20.77
CA ILE A 195 7.22 14.58 22.10
C ILE A 195 8.06 13.29 22.17
N ILE A 196 8.11 12.52 21.09
CA ILE A 196 8.79 11.22 21.05
C ILE A 196 10.24 11.45 20.61
N PRO A 197 11.24 10.91 21.35
CA PRO A 197 12.64 10.96 20.93
C PRO A 197 12.84 10.37 19.53
N SER A 198 13.72 10.98 18.73
CA SER A 198 13.95 10.60 17.31
C SER A 198 14.46 9.16 17.13
N ASP A 199 15.16 8.62 18.11
CA ASP A 199 15.68 7.25 18.17
C ASP A 199 14.66 6.22 18.65
N SER A 200 13.44 6.65 19.02
CA SER A 200 12.39 5.75 19.48
C SER A 200 11.94 4.78 18.39
N PRO A 201 11.81 3.47 18.71
CA PRO A 201 11.22 2.49 17.78
C PRO A 201 9.81 2.86 17.27
N LEU A 202 9.08 3.72 18.00
CA LEU A 202 7.77 4.23 17.58
C LEU A 202 7.86 5.16 16.37
N LEU A 203 9.00 5.83 16.18
CA LEU A 203 9.28 6.68 15.03
C LEU A 203 10.04 5.96 13.92
N SER A 204 10.41 4.67 14.12
CA SER A 204 10.94 3.87 13.02
C SER A 204 10.02 3.95 11.82
N ASP A 205 10.58 4.23 10.66
CA ASP A 205 9.82 4.49 9.45
C ASP A 205 10.05 3.45 8.36
N ASN A 206 9.11 3.42 7.43
CA ASN A 206 9.25 2.78 6.14
C ASN A 206 8.26 3.42 5.15
N GLY A 207 8.61 3.49 3.89
CA GLY A 207 7.77 4.17 2.90
C GLY A 207 7.61 5.67 3.19
N GLY A 208 8.54 6.24 3.97
CA GLY A 208 8.67 7.65 4.27
C GLY A 208 7.85 8.17 5.47
N TRP A 209 7.20 7.29 6.24
CA TRP A 209 6.42 7.68 7.42
C TRP A 209 6.61 6.70 8.57
N PRO A 210 6.63 7.18 9.83
CA PRO A 210 6.61 6.30 11.00
C PRO A 210 5.44 5.33 11.00
N TYR A 211 5.69 4.10 11.43
CA TYR A 211 4.67 3.04 11.42
C TYR A 211 3.39 3.42 12.16
N ILE A 212 3.50 4.14 13.29
CA ILE A 212 2.34 4.57 14.08
C ILE A 212 1.39 5.48 13.30
N MET A 213 1.91 6.27 12.35
CA MET A 213 1.08 7.14 11.53
C MET A 213 0.19 6.38 10.56
N TYR A 214 0.62 5.21 10.10
CA TYR A 214 -0.22 4.36 9.25
C TYR A 214 -1.45 3.79 9.96
N LEU A 215 -1.35 3.55 11.28
CA LEU A 215 -2.52 3.20 12.09
C LEU A 215 -3.60 4.30 12.03
N TRP A 216 -3.16 5.55 12.13
CA TRP A 216 -4.05 6.71 12.04
C TRP A 216 -4.64 6.87 10.63
N PHE A 217 -3.83 6.78 9.58
CA PHE A 217 -4.32 6.82 8.20
C PHE A 217 -5.34 5.71 7.91
N LEU A 218 -5.14 4.52 8.48
CA LEU A 218 -6.11 3.43 8.39
C LEU A 218 -7.44 3.81 9.05
N LEU A 219 -7.40 4.43 10.24
CA LEU A 219 -8.59 4.91 10.94
C LEU A 219 -9.28 6.04 10.16
N LEU A 220 -8.52 7.00 9.62
CA LEU A 220 -9.08 8.08 8.79
C LEU A 220 -9.81 7.54 7.56
N GLY A 221 -9.27 6.51 6.91
CA GLY A 221 -9.97 5.85 5.79
C GLY A 221 -11.31 5.24 6.19
N PHE A 222 -11.39 4.62 7.37
CA PHE A 222 -12.64 4.12 7.92
C PHE A 222 -13.65 5.25 8.19
N LEU A 223 -13.21 6.37 8.77
CA LEU A 223 -14.05 7.53 9.07
C LEU A 223 -14.57 8.19 7.80
N ILE A 224 -13.74 8.40 6.78
CA ILE A 224 -14.15 9.03 5.52
C ILE A 224 -15.36 8.33 4.90
N VAL A 225 -15.36 7.01 4.84
CA VAL A 225 -16.42 6.26 4.17
C VAL A 225 -17.61 5.96 5.08
N SER A 226 -17.53 6.30 6.37
CA SER A 226 -18.62 6.12 7.33
C SER A 226 -19.73 7.18 7.20
N ASP A 227 -19.46 8.29 6.50
CA ASP A 227 -20.39 9.42 6.36
C ASP A 227 -20.41 9.94 4.91
N GLU A 228 -21.60 10.01 4.31
CA GLU A 228 -21.76 10.47 2.93
C GLU A 228 -21.57 11.99 2.79
N GLN A 229 -21.91 12.79 3.81
CA GLN A 229 -21.72 14.25 3.78
C GLN A 229 -20.22 14.58 3.78
N LEU A 230 -19.44 13.83 4.57
CA LEU A 230 -17.97 13.96 4.57
C LEU A 230 -17.36 13.58 3.20
N GLN A 231 -17.85 12.48 2.59
CA GLN A 231 -17.43 12.09 1.24
C GLN A 231 -17.77 13.18 0.21
N ASP A 232 -18.98 13.73 0.25
CA ASP A 232 -19.41 14.81 -0.64
C ASP A 232 -18.56 16.07 -0.47
N LYS A 233 -18.19 16.40 0.76
CA LYS A 233 -17.29 17.52 1.03
C LYS A 233 -15.90 17.30 0.44
N ILE A 234 -15.29 16.14 0.67
CA ILE A 234 -14.00 15.77 0.08
C ILE A 234 -14.08 15.84 -1.45
N ARG A 235 -15.16 15.35 -2.05
CA ARG A 235 -15.39 15.41 -3.48
C ARG A 235 -15.45 16.85 -4.01
N ARG A 236 -16.12 17.78 -3.29
CA ARG A 236 -16.18 19.20 -3.67
C ARG A 236 -14.83 19.89 -3.54
N LEU A 237 -14.05 19.56 -2.52
CA LEU A 237 -12.75 20.16 -2.25
C LEU A 237 -11.60 19.57 -3.07
N ARG A 238 -11.83 18.58 -3.94
CA ARG A 238 -10.79 17.81 -4.64
C ARG A 238 -9.71 18.65 -5.33
N TRP A 239 -10.09 19.73 -6.02
CA TRP A 239 -9.15 20.60 -6.72
C TRP A 239 -8.40 21.53 -5.76
N ALA A 240 -9.07 22.07 -4.75
CA ALA A 240 -8.42 22.85 -3.70
C ALA A 240 -7.42 21.98 -2.92
N SER A 241 -7.81 20.76 -2.58
CA SER A 241 -6.93 19.79 -1.92
C SER A 241 -5.74 19.42 -2.81
N LEU A 242 -5.94 19.28 -4.12
CA LEU A 242 -4.83 19.01 -5.05
C LEU A 242 -3.86 20.19 -5.12
N ALA A 243 -4.37 21.41 -5.25
CA ALA A 243 -3.53 22.62 -5.28
C ALA A 243 -2.72 22.77 -3.99
N VAL A 244 -3.38 22.69 -2.82
CA VAL A 244 -2.71 22.75 -1.51
C VAL A 244 -1.69 21.61 -1.36
N GLY A 245 -2.09 20.38 -1.72
CA GLY A 245 -1.23 19.20 -1.62
C GLY A 245 0.04 19.35 -2.45
N LEU A 246 -0.10 19.70 -3.72
CA LEU A 246 1.05 19.87 -4.62
C LEU A 246 1.94 21.04 -4.18
N THR A 247 1.37 22.19 -3.81
CA THR A 247 2.16 23.34 -3.34
C THR A 247 2.95 22.99 -2.08
N MET A 248 2.33 22.32 -1.12
CA MET A 248 2.98 21.92 0.13
C MET A 248 4.05 20.84 -0.08
N VAL A 249 3.78 19.84 -0.92
CA VAL A 249 4.78 18.77 -1.20
C VAL A 249 5.96 19.33 -2.00
N VAL A 250 5.73 20.19 -2.99
CA VAL A 250 6.82 20.87 -3.70
C VAL A 250 7.59 21.80 -2.73
N GLY A 251 6.88 22.56 -1.91
CA GLY A 251 7.51 23.40 -0.87
C GLY A 251 8.35 22.56 0.10
N PHE A 252 7.85 21.40 0.53
CA PHE A 252 8.64 20.45 1.32
C PHE A 252 9.95 20.06 0.63
N LEU A 253 9.90 19.68 -0.65
CA LEU A 253 11.09 19.27 -1.39
C LEU A 253 12.11 20.40 -1.52
N VAL A 254 11.64 21.62 -1.79
CA VAL A 254 12.49 22.81 -1.86
C VAL A 254 13.12 23.13 -0.51
N VAL A 255 12.34 23.14 0.58
CA VAL A 255 12.86 23.46 1.92
C VAL A 255 13.82 22.36 2.38
N PHE A 256 13.45 21.09 2.17
CA PHE A 256 14.27 19.95 2.57
C PHE A 256 15.64 19.93 1.85
N SER A 257 15.69 20.34 0.58
CA SER A 257 16.95 20.44 -0.16
C SER A 257 17.93 21.49 0.37
N GLN A 258 17.48 22.38 1.27
CA GLN A 258 18.34 23.39 1.93
C GLN A 258 18.86 22.93 3.31
N ILE A 259 18.45 21.74 3.77
CA ILE A 259 18.82 21.21 5.09
C ILE A 259 20.15 20.47 4.94
N ALA A 260 21.19 21.01 5.58
CA ALA A 260 22.53 20.42 5.53
C ALA A 260 22.66 19.15 6.40
N ASN A 261 21.97 19.12 7.55
CA ASN A 261 21.98 17.98 8.46
C ASN A 261 20.54 17.64 8.89
N PRO A 262 19.91 16.60 8.33
CA PRO A 262 18.56 16.17 8.69
C PRO A 262 18.42 15.60 10.11
N ASP A 263 19.52 15.27 10.78
CA ASP A 263 19.50 14.72 12.15
C ASP A 263 19.36 15.81 13.22
N GLU A 264 19.56 17.08 12.83
CA GLU A 264 19.41 18.21 13.73
C GLU A 264 18.02 18.84 13.61
N ILE A 265 17.35 19.03 14.75
CA ILE A 265 16.05 19.72 14.80
C ILE A 265 16.25 21.21 14.59
N THR A 266 16.04 21.67 13.37
CA THR A 266 16.11 23.08 12.96
C THR A 266 14.73 23.62 12.61
N PRO A 267 14.52 24.95 12.63
CA PRO A 267 13.26 25.54 12.15
C PRO A 267 12.90 25.13 10.71
N LEU A 268 13.91 24.94 9.84
CA LEU A 268 13.72 24.47 8.47
C LEU A 268 13.23 23.02 8.42
N LEU A 269 13.79 22.13 9.27
CA LEU A 269 13.33 20.75 9.36
C LEU A 269 11.88 20.67 9.86
N ILE A 270 11.52 21.48 10.87
CA ILE A 270 10.13 21.57 11.35
C ILE A 270 9.21 22.07 10.24
N LEU A 271 9.60 23.11 9.51
CA LEU A 271 8.82 23.65 8.38
C LEU A 271 8.63 22.57 7.29
N ALA A 272 9.70 21.88 6.90
CA ALA A 272 9.66 20.78 5.94
C ALA A 272 8.70 19.66 6.40
N GLY A 273 8.77 19.27 7.66
CA GLY A 273 7.87 18.28 8.27
C GLY A 273 6.41 18.70 8.23
N VAL A 274 6.11 19.96 8.60
CA VAL A 274 4.75 20.53 8.51
C VAL A 274 4.25 20.47 7.06
N MET A 275 5.05 20.95 6.11
CA MET A 275 4.67 20.98 4.69
C MET A 275 4.42 19.56 4.16
N ARG A 276 5.27 18.59 4.52
CA ARG A 276 5.11 17.19 4.13
C ARG A 276 3.83 16.56 4.70
N ILE A 277 3.58 16.77 6.02
CA ILE A 277 2.43 16.18 6.72
C ILE A 277 1.11 16.71 6.12
N PHE A 278 0.98 18.04 6.03
CA PHE A 278 -0.24 18.65 5.50
C PHE A 278 -0.39 18.44 3.99
N GLY A 279 0.72 18.56 3.24
CA GLY A 279 0.74 18.33 1.81
C GLY A 279 0.38 16.91 1.42
N GLY A 280 0.99 15.92 2.08
CA GLY A 280 0.70 14.50 1.87
C GLY A 280 -0.77 14.17 2.16
N TRP A 281 -1.32 14.69 3.28
CA TRP A 281 -2.73 14.51 3.60
C TRP A 281 -3.66 15.18 2.58
N ALA A 282 -3.35 16.40 2.18
CA ALA A 282 -4.14 17.11 1.16
C ALA A 282 -4.13 16.37 -0.19
N CYS A 283 -2.99 15.77 -0.59
CA CYS A 283 -2.92 14.87 -1.76
C CYS A 283 -3.83 13.65 -1.59
N VAL A 284 -3.85 13.02 -0.43
CA VAL A 284 -4.75 11.88 -0.15
C VAL A 284 -6.21 12.29 -0.30
N LEU A 285 -6.61 13.42 0.29
CA LEU A 285 -7.97 13.96 0.14
C LEU A 285 -8.31 14.27 -1.32
N ALA A 286 -7.35 14.84 -2.08
CA ALA A 286 -7.50 15.13 -3.50
C ALA A 286 -7.75 13.86 -4.30
N PHE A 287 -6.93 12.82 -4.12
CA PHE A 287 -7.08 11.54 -4.84
C PHE A 287 -8.39 10.83 -4.49
N PHE A 288 -8.81 10.87 -3.22
CA PHE A 288 -10.14 10.36 -2.83
C PHE A 288 -11.26 11.15 -3.51
N GLY A 289 -11.19 12.48 -3.48
CA GLY A 289 -12.19 13.35 -4.10
C GLY A 289 -12.27 13.19 -5.62
N LEU A 290 -11.13 13.11 -6.30
CA LEU A 290 -11.04 12.83 -7.73
C LEU A 290 -11.54 11.42 -8.06
N GLY A 291 -11.17 10.43 -7.26
CA GLY A 291 -11.65 9.06 -7.40
C GLY A 291 -13.17 8.97 -7.31
N MET A 292 -13.77 9.58 -6.28
CA MET A 292 -15.22 9.63 -6.10
C MET A 292 -15.95 10.34 -7.26
N GLN A 293 -15.31 11.31 -7.89
CA GLN A 293 -15.90 12.07 -9.00
C GLN A 293 -15.75 11.35 -10.35
N TYR A 294 -14.57 10.82 -10.66
CA TYR A 294 -14.22 10.39 -12.01
C TYR A 294 -14.04 8.88 -12.16
N LEU A 295 -13.74 8.15 -11.08
CA LEU A 295 -13.43 6.72 -11.13
C LEU A 295 -14.64 5.85 -10.69
N THR A 296 -15.82 6.16 -11.22
CA THR A 296 -17.07 5.49 -10.83
C THR A 296 -17.45 4.33 -11.74
N ALA A 297 -16.87 4.26 -12.94
CA ALA A 297 -17.19 3.25 -13.94
C ALA A 297 -16.85 1.82 -13.43
N ARG A 298 -17.80 0.91 -13.65
CA ARG A 298 -17.59 -0.53 -13.47
C ARG A 298 -17.25 -1.14 -14.84
N THR A 299 -16.02 -1.63 -14.98
CA THR A 299 -15.57 -2.29 -16.20
C THR A 299 -15.13 -3.72 -15.90
N VAL A 300 -15.11 -4.58 -16.89
CA VAL A 300 -14.55 -5.94 -16.79
C VAL A 300 -13.08 -5.87 -16.44
N TYR A 301 -12.35 -4.92 -17.02
CA TYR A 301 -10.94 -4.68 -16.75
C TYR A 301 -10.65 -4.32 -15.29
N LEU A 302 -11.52 -3.49 -14.66
CA LEU A 302 -11.39 -3.17 -13.25
C LEU A 302 -11.52 -4.42 -12.36
N GLY A 303 -12.47 -5.29 -12.69
CA GLY A 303 -12.63 -6.56 -11.96
C GLY A 303 -11.38 -7.43 -11.99
N TYR A 304 -10.80 -7.58 -13.18
CA TYR A 304 -9.55 -8.32 -13.41
C TYR A 304 -8.36 -7.67 -12.69
N ALA A 305 -8.14 -6.37 -12.91
CA ALA A 305 -7.04 -5.63 -12.31
C ALA A 305 -7.11 -5.63 -10.77
N ASN A 306 -8.31 -5.42 -10.18
CA ASN A 306 -8.46 -5.44 -8.72
C ASN A 306 -8.26 -6.85 -8.12
N GLU A 307 -8.52 -7.91 -8.88
CA GLU A 307 -8.17 -9.29 -8.46
C GLU A 307 -6.64 -9.49 -8.48
N ALA A 308 -5.95 -8.93 -9.47
CA ALA A 308 -4.50 -9.02 -9.65
C ALA A 308 -3.69 -8.18 -8.64
N VAL A 309 -4.29 -7.13 -8.03
CA VAL A 309 -3.59 -6.15 -7.17
C VAL A 309 -2.69 -6.81 -6.12
N LEU A 310 -3.20 -7.78 -5.36
CA LEU A 310 -2.43 -8.38 -4.27
C LEU A 310 -1.32 -9.31 -4.79
N PRO A 311 -1.55 -10.24 -5.75
CA PRO A 311 -0.48 -10.99 -6.39
C PRO A 311 0.58 -10.10 -7.05
N PHE A 312 0.16 -9.04 -7.75
CA PHE A 312 1.07 -8.08 -8.36
C PHE A 312 1.97 -7.42 -7.30
N TYR A 313 1.37 -6.95 -6.20
CA TYR A 313 2.10 -6.36 -5.08
C TYR A 313 3.10 -7.33 -4.44
N ILE A 314 2.74 -8.59 -4.29
CA ILE A 314 3.62 -9.61 -3.71
C ILE A 314 4.85 -9.86 -4.60
N LEU A 315 4.67 -9.90 -5.92
CA LEU A 315 5.71 -10.29 -6.87
C LEU A 315 6.61 -9.13 -7.32
N HIS A 316 6.10 -7.87 -7.32
CA HIS A 316 6.70 -6.80 -8.12
C HIS A 316 8.17 -6.51 -7.76
N GLN A 317 8.52 -6.38 -6.48
CA GLN A 317 9.89 -6.00 -6.11
C GLN A 317 10.89 -7.10 -6.46
N THR A 318 10.56 -8.37 -6.19
CA THR A 318 11.42 -9.49 -6.55
C THR A 318 11.67 -9.54 -8.06
N VAL A 319 10.63 -9.34 -8.87
CA VAL A 319 10.77 -9.35 -10.32
C VAL A 319 11.57 -8.15 -10.82
N ILE A 320 11.32 -6.94 -10.26
CA ILE A 320 12.11 -5.73 -10.57
C ILE A 320 13.60 -5.97 -10.29
N LEU A 321 13.93 -6.49 -9.11
CA LEU A 321 15.32 -6.75 -8.74
C LEU A 321 15.97 -7.83 -9.62
N ALA A 322 15.24 -8.92 -9.92
CA ALA A 322 15.74 -9.97 -10.78
C ALA A 322 16.02 -9.47 -12.21
N ILE A 323 15.11 -8.71 -12.80
CA ILE A 323 15.30 -8.14 -14.14
C ILE A 323 16.36 -7.04 -14.12
N GLY A 324 16.32 -6.14 -13.11
CA GLY A 324 17.32 -5.08 -12.94
C GLY A 324 18.74 -5.63 -12.86
N TYR A 325 18.94 -6.72 -12.11
CA TYR A 325 20.25 -7.37 -11.98
C TYR A 325 20.90 -7.72 -13.32
N PHE A 326 20.12 -8.11 -14.34
CA PHE A 326 20.66 -8.40 -15.67
C PHE A 326 20.70 -7.18 -16.57
N VAL A 327 19.65 -6.35 -16.57
CA VAL A 327 19.50 -5.23 -17.51
C VAL A 327 20.50 -4.12 -17.23
N LEU A 328 20.77 -3.81 -15.94
CA LEU A 328 21.77 -2.78 -15.56
C LEU A 328 23.23 -3.13 -15.91
N GLN A 329 23.48 -4.34 -16.42
CA GLN A 329 24.79 -4.73 -16.96
C GLN A 329 24.90 -4.49 -18.47
N TRP A 330 23.85 -4.01 -19.12
CA TRP A 330 23.85 -3.76 -20.55
C TRP A 330 24.49 -2.42 -20.88
N SER A 331 25.15 -2.33 -22.04
CA SER A 331 25.75 -1.07 -22.50
C SER A 331 24.75 -0.22 -23.30
N ILE A 332 23.64 0.14 -22.68
CA ILE A 332 22.58 0.98 -23.26
C ILE A 332 22.32 2.22 -22.37
N SER A 333 21.53 3.18 -22.82
CA SER A 333 21.22 4.36 -21.99
C SER A 333 20.34 4.01 -20.81
N ASP A 334 20.52 4.67 -19.65
CA ASP A 334 19.79 4.42 -18.39
C ASP A 334 18.28 4.58 -18.56
N VAL A 335 17.83 5.50 -19.42
CA VAL A 335 16.42 5.66 -19.75
C VAL A 335 15.86 4.42 -20.45
N LEU A 336 16.65 3.83 -21.36
CA LEU A 336 16.25 2.60 -22.04
C LEU A 336 16.30 1.41 -21.09
N GLU A 337 17.31 1.31 -20.24
CA GLU A 337 17.40 0.29 -19.19
C GLU A 337 16.17 0.34 -18.28
N TRP A 338 15.85 1.53 -17.76
CA TRP A 338 14.65 1.71 -16.92
C TRP A 338 13.36 1.31 -17.65
N THR A 339 13.23 1.71 -18.91
CA THR A 339 12.05 1.37 -19.72
C THR A 339 11.92 -0.15 -19.89
N VAL A 340 13.04 -0.83 -20.20
CA VAL A 340 13.10 -2.29 -20.33
C VAL A 340 12.73 -2.97 -19.01
N VAL A 341 13.29 -2.51 -17.89
CA VAL A 341 12.96 -3.04 -16.57
C VAL A 341 11.46 -2.89 -16.27
N VAL A 342 10.88 -1.71 -16.50
CA VAL A 342 9.45 -1.45 -16.29
C VAL A 342 8.60 -2.41 -17.12
N VAL A 343 8.84 -2.47 -18.43
CA VAL A 343 8.00 -3.22 -19.37
C VAL A 343 8.11 -4.72 -19.13
N ILE A 344 9.34 -5.24 -19.03
CA ILE A 344 9.57 -6.68 -18.84
C ILE A 344 9.08 -7.13 -17.46
N SER A 345 9.36 -6.37 -16.40
CA SER A 345 8.88 -6.71 -15.05
C SER A 345 7.36 -6.74 -15.00
N PHE A 346 6.69 -5.73 -15.55
CA PHE A 346 5.23 -5.72 -15.64
C PHE A 346 4.68 -6.95 -16.39
N ALA A 347 5.25 -7.25 -17.56
CA ALA A 347 4.83 -8.38 -18.38
C ALA A 347 5.01 -9.71 -17.64
N ILE A 348 6.17 -9.95 -17.02
CA ILE A 348 6.46 -11.17 -16.26
C ILE A 348 5.48 -11.31 -15.08
N ILE A 349 5.23 -10.24 -14.30
CA ILE A 349 4.29 -10.29 -13.18
C ILE A 349 2.89 -10.66 -13.67
N MET A 350 2.43 -10.08 -14.77
CA MET A 350 1.10 -10.39 -15.33
C MET A 350 1.02 -11.82 -15.88
N VAL A 351 2.09 -12.34 -16.51
CA VAL A 351 2.17 -13.73 -16.94
C VAL A 351 2.14 -14.68 -15.74
N LEU A 352 2.92 -14.42 -14.71
CA LEU A 352 2.90 -15.23 -13.47
C LEU A 352 1.53 -15.18 -12.80
N TYR A 353 0.90 -14.02 -12.75
CA TYR A 353 -0.45 -13.89 -12.22
C TYR A 353 -1.46 -14.70 -13.03
N GLU A 354 -1.51 -14.54 -14.35
CA GLU A 354 -2.52 -15.17 -15.20
C GLU A 354 -2.36 -16.69 -15.26
N PHE A 355 -1.14 -17.19 -15.45
CA PHE A 355 -0.90 -18.61 -15.73
C PHE A 355 -0.59 -19.44 -14.48
N MET A 356 -0.01 -18.86 -13.43
CA MET A 356 0.35 -19.59 -12.23
C MET A 356 -0.61 -19.30 -11.07
N VAL A 357 -0.84 -18.01 -10.74
CA VAL A 357 -1.58 -17.67 -9.53
C VAL A 357 -3.09 -17.80 -9.73
N ARG A 358 -3.62 -17.22 -10.80
CA ARG A 358 -5.06 -17.11 -11.02
C ARG A 358 -5.76 -18.44 -11.27
N ARG A 359 -5.09 -19.40 -11.92
CA ARG A 359 -5.68 -20.67 -12.39
C ARG A 359 -5.76 -21.76 -11.33
N PHE A 360 -4.84 -21.78 -10.38
CA PHE A 360 -4.72 -22.87 -9.40
C PHE A 360 -5.23 -22.44 -8.03
N ASN A 361 -6.20 -23.15 -7.45
CA ASN A 361 -6.78 -22.80 -6.16
C ASN A 361 -5.75 -22.75 -5.02
N VAL A 362 -4.74 -23.63 -5.03
CA VAL A 362 -3.65 -23.61 -4.05
C VAL A 362 -2.90 -22.29 -4.16
N MET A 363 -2.45 -21.92 -5.37
CA MET A 363 -1.73 -20.67 -5.61
C MET A 363 -2.59 -19.44 -5.26
N ARG A 364 -3.88 -19.46 -5.58
CA ARG A 364 -4.80 -18.40 -5.18
C ARG A 364 -4.79 -18.16 -3.68
N VAL A 365 -4.87 -19.22 -2.88
CA VAL A 365 -4.85 -19.11 -1.41
C VAL A 365 -3.49 -18.64 -0.92
N LEU A 366 -2.40 -19.17 -1.44
CA LEU A 366 -1.04 -18.77 -1.09
C LEU A 366 -0.75 -17.30 -1.41
N PHE A 367 -1.41 -16.73 -2.43
CA PHE A 367 -1.35 -15.31 -2.80
C PHE A 367 -2.53 -14.47 -2.23
N GLY A 368 -3.19 -14.94 -1.18
CA GLY A 368 -4.24 -14.21 -0.47
C GLY A 368 -5.56 -14.01 -1.25
N MET A 369 -5.76 -14.74 -2.33
CA MET A 369 -6.97 -14.73 -3.14
C MET A 369 -7.99 -15.75 -2.63
N LYS A 370 -9.25 -15.57 -3.00
CA LYS A 370 -10.28 -16.58 -2.74
C LYS A 370 -10.15 -17.72 -3.76
N PRO A 371 -10.35 -19.00 -3.34
CA PRO A 371 -10.40 -20.11 -4.27
C PRO A 371 -11.55 -19.92 -5.27
N LEU A 372 -11.40 -20.48 -6.45
CA LEU A 372 -12.47 -20.55 -7.46
C LEU A 372 -13.62 -21.40 -6.89
N ARG A 373 -14.85 -20.90 -6.97
CA ARG A 373 -16.03 -21.71 -6.63
C ARG A 373 -16.16 -22.85 -7.66
N LYS A 374 -16.20 -24.11 -7.20
CA LYS A 374 -16.71 -25.20 -8.04
C LYS A 374 -18.12 -24.80 -8.45
N LEU A 375 -18.39 -24.73 -9.74
CA LEU A 375 -19.76 -24.71 -10.24
C LEU A 375 -20.43 -25.95 -9.67
N ARG A 376 -21.44 -25.76 -8.80
CA ARG A 376 -22.34 -26.86 -8.43
C ARG A 376 -22.92 -27.33 -9.74
N SER A 377 -22.60 -28.57 -10.15
CA SER A 377 -23.32 -29.23 -11.21
C SER A 377 -24.80 -29.10 -10.91
N ALA A 378 -25.53 -28.40 -11.80
CA ALA A 378 -26.96 -28.35 -11.73
C ALA A 378 -27.42 -29.78 -11.63
N GLN A 379 -28.04 -30.16 -10.50
CA GLN A 379 -28.81 -31.39 -10.46
C GLN A 379 -29.86 -31.24 -11.54
N VAL A 380 -29.67 -31.98 -12.64
CA VAL A 380 -30.72 -32.21 -13.60
C VAL A 380 -31.80 -32.96 -12.81
N SER A 381 -32.83 -32.22 -12.41
CA SER A 381 -34.07 -32.81 -11.91
C SER A 381 -34.62 -33.61 -13.08
N GLU A 382 -34.51 -34.95 -13.01
CA GLU A 382 -35.28 -35.83 -13.86
C GLU A 382 -36.75 -35.43 -13.80
N PRO A 383 -37.42 -35.26 -14.93
CA PRO A 383 -38.85 -35.02 -14.91
C PRO A 383 -39.52 -36.30 -14.36
N ALA A 384 -40.25 -36.13 -13.24
CA ALA A 384 -41.13 -37.15 -12.71
C ALA A 384 -42.10 -37.58 -13.83
N LEU A 385 -41.87 -38.74 -14.38
CA LEU A 385 -42.81 -39.42 -15.24
C LEU A 385 -44.08 -39.73 -14.40
N ALA A 386 -45.11 -38.94 -14.65
CA ALA A 386 -46.44 -39.18 -14.13
C ALA A 386 -46.93 -40.57 -14.61
N ARG A 387 -47.33 -41.40 -13.67
CA ARG A 387 -48.27 -42.49 -13.86
C ARG A 387 -49.60 -42.10 -13.24
#